data_7210a04ac3b3ba0cabc1d670ad5266f5
#
_entry.id   7210a04ac3b3ba0cabc1d670ad5266f5
#
_cell.length_a   1.000
_cell.length_b   1.000
_cell.length_c   1.000
_cell.angle_alpha   90.00
_cell.angle_beta   90.00
_cell.angle_gamma   90.00
#
_symmetry.space_group_name_H-M   'P 1'
#
loop_
_entity.id
_entity.type
_entity.pdbx_description
1 polymer ?
#
loop_
_entity_poly.entity_id
_entity_poly.type
_entity_poly.pdbx_seq_one_letter_code
_entity_poly.pdbx_strand_id
1 'polypeptide(L)'
;MKWYLDFGHGGKDPGALGSNNTKESDTVLKIGMLVKSKLEKQSEKVITTRESDTFYSLEYRSNKANKNSCDYFISIHMNSSTNKTAKGTETWVYDSNSKIYNLAQNLSSNLSTNLKTPNRRVKESKKFSVLKNTKMPALIIEIDFISNPEIEDLCLKENYLQKVAQTIASTLLNFIDKEVVSNPSLHKVTIGAFKNKNNAIKLKNEAISKGFKDTYISY
;
A
#
# COMPACT_ATOMS: atom_id res chain seq x y z
N MET A 1 -12.13 3.92 5.49
CA MET A 1 -11.83 4.31 4.09
C MET A 1 -12.00 3.11 3.16
N LYS A 2 -12.07 3.36 1.84
CA LYS A 2 -12.12 2.30 0.82
C LYS A 2 -10.84 2.37 -0.02
N TRP A 3 -9.94 1.43 0.19
CA TRP A 3 -8.67 1.32 -0.52
C TRP A 3 -8.82 0.47 -1.78
N TYR A 4 -8.19 0.91 -2.86
CA TYR A 4 -7.90 0.04 -3.98
C TYR A 4 -6.43 -0.37 -3.93
N LEU A 5 -6.17 -1.66 -3.76
CA LEU A 5 -4.82 -2.20 -3.81
C LEU A 5 -4.59 -2.87 -5.16
N ASP A 6 -3.69 -2.31 -5.93
CA ASP A 6 -3.26 -2.85 -7.21
C ASP A 6 -1.95 -3.63 -7.02
N PHE A 7 -2.01 -4.93 -7.22
CA PHE A 7 -0.82 -5.78 -7.19
C PHE A 7 -0.31 -5.90 -8.63
N GLY A 8 0.85 -5.29 -8.89
CA GLY A 8 1.42 -5.17 -10.21
C GLY A 8 1.52 -6.51 -10.94
N HIS A 9 1.48 -6.47 -12.29
CA HIS A 9 1.69 -7.63 -13.14
C HIS A 9 0.69 -8.78 -12.93
N GLY A 10 1.08 -10.03 -13.28
CA GLY A 10 0.32 -11.27 -13.08
C GLY A 10 0.06 -12.05 -14.36
N GLY A 11 -0.12 -13.36 -14.25
CA GLY A 11 -0.35 -14.28 -15.36
C GLY A 11 0.78 -14.24 -16.39
N LYS A 12 0.47 -13.82 -17.61
CA LYS A 12 1.44 -13.70 -18.71
C LYS A 12 2.45 -12.57 -18.57
N ASP A 13 2.27 -11.68 -17.60
CA ASP A 13 3.17 -10.57 -17.28
C ASP A 13 3.86 -10.83 -15.95
N PRO A 14 5.09 -11.36 -15.95
CA PRO A 14 5.83 -11.66 -14.73
C PRO A 14 6.34 -10.40 -14.02
N GLY A 15 6.33 -9.23 -14.66
CA GLY A 15 7.06 -8.04 -14.22
C GLY A 15 8.57 -8.23 -14.34
N ALA A 16 9.32 -7.53 -13.53
CA ALA A 16 10.76 -7.70 -13.45
C ALA A 16 11.12 -9.09 -12.92
N LEU A 17 12.26 -9.60 -13.40
CA LEU A 17 12.83 -10.86 -12.95
C LEU A 17 14.09 -10.60 -12.12
N GLY A 18 14.17 -11.25 -10.99
CA GLY A 18 15.38 -11.34 -10.19
C GLY A 18 16.48 -12.14 -10.92
N SER A 19 17.67 -12.17 -10.35
CA SER A 19 18.82 -12.89 -10.93
C SER A 19 18.60 -14.42 -10.96
N ASN A 20 17.79 -14.94 -10.04
CA ASN A 20 17.40 -16.35 -9.94
C ASN A 20 15.97 -16.58 -10.44
N ASN A 21 15.46 -15.71 -11.33
CA ASN A 21 14.13 -15.79 -11.93
C ASN A 21 12.95 -15.63 -10.94
N THR A 22 13.16 -15.05 -9.77
CA THR A 22 12.06 -14.66 -8.89
C THR A 22 11.22 -13.59 -9.61
N LYS A 23 9.92 -13.84 -9.76
CA LYS A 23 9.01 -12.93 -10.46
C LYS A 23 8.55 -11.81 -9.53
N GLU A 24 8.56 -10.60 -10.03
CA GLU A 24 7.94 -9.46 -9.36
C GLU A 24 6.46 -9.74 -9.05
N SER A 25 5.71 -10.26 -10.03
CA SER A 25 4.29 -10.56 -9.90
C SER A 25 3.95 -11.45 -8.70
N ASP A 26 4.78 -12.46 -8.41
CA ASP A 26 4.58 -13.37 -7.28
C ASP A 26 4.88 -12.68 -5.95
N THR A 27 5.95 -11.88 -5.93
CA THR A 27 6.38 -11.13 -4.73
C THR A 27 5.33 -10.09 -4.34
N VAL A 28 4.86 -9.28 -5.29
CA VAL A 28 3.88 -8.22 -4.99
C VAL A 28 2.50 -8.79 -4.68
N LEU A 29 2.13 -9.96 -5.22
CA LEU A 29 0.91 -10.65 -4.83
C LEU A 29 0.95 -11.05 -3.36
N LYS A 30 2.04 -11.71 -2.92
CA LYS A 30 2.21 -12.11 -1.51
C LYS A 30 2.16 -10.91 -0.57
N ILE A 31 2.95 -9.87 -0.85
CA ILE A 31 2.97 -8.63 -0.05
C ILE A 31 1.59 -7.97 -0.03
N GLY A 32 0.96 -7.84 -1.19
CA GLY A 32 -0.34 -7.18 -1.33
C GLY A 32 -1.45 -7.90 -0.56
N MET A 33 -1.49 -9.24 -0.59
CA MET A 33 -2.44 -10.03 0.18
C MET A 33 -2.24 -9.86 1.70
N LEU A 34 -0.99 -9.75 2.15
CA LEU A 34 -0.68 -9.44 3.54
C LEU A 34 -1.12 -8.03 3.94
N VAL A 35 -0.91 -7.02 3.07
CA VAL A 35 -1.40 -5.65 3.29
C VAL A 35 -2.92 -5.64 3.38
N LYS A 36 -3.62 -6.28 2.42
CA LYS A 36 -5.08 -6.44 2.44
C LYS A 36 -5.56 -6.98 3.76
N SER A 37 -5.04 -8.14 4.19
CA SER A 37 -5.41 -8.77 5.45
C SER A 37 -5.22 -7.86 6.67
N LYS A 38 -4.13 -7.08 6.69
CA LYS A 38 -3.84 -6.15 7.79
C LYS A 38 -4.81 -4.96 7.82
N LEU A 39 -5.19 -4.42 6.68
CA LEU A 39 -6.16 -3.33 6.57
C LEU A 39 -7.58 -3.81 6.95
N GLU A 40 -8.01 -4.95 6.43
CA GLU A 40 -9.33 -5.54 6.74
C GLU A 40 -9.49 -5.86 8.22
N LYS A 41 -8.41 -6.31 8.90
CA LYS A 41 -8.39 -6.48 10.36
C LYS A 41 -8.61 -5.18 11.14
N GLN A 42 -8.39 -4.03 10.53
CA GLN A 42 -8.69 -2.71 11.09
C GLN A 42 -10.03 -2.14 10.58
N SER A 43 -10.86 -3.00 9.98
CA SER A 43 -12.18 -2.67 9.42
C SER A 43 -12.15 -1.70 8.24
N GLU A 44 -11.01 -1.61 7.56
CA GLU A 44 -10.91 -0.89 6.30
C GLU A 44 -11.54 -1.71 5.16
N LYS A 45 -12.17 -1.04 4.22
CA LYS A 45 -12.68 -1.69 3.00
C LYS A 45 -11.56 -1.76 1.97
N VAL A 46 -11.30 -2.96 1.45
CA VAL A 46 -10.25 -3.19 0.47
C VAL A 46 -10.82 -3.83 -0.79
N ILE A 47 -10.55 -3.23 -1.93
CA ILE A 47 -10.77 -3.79 -3.27
C ILE A 47 -9.40 -4.05 -3.88
N THR A 48 -9.22 -5.18 -4.53
CA THR A 48 -7.95 -5.54 -5.16
C THR A 48 -8.09 -5.67 -6.68
N THR A 49 -6.99 -5.50 -7.41
CA THR A 49 -6.97 -5.85 -8.84
C THR A 49 -7.12 -7.34 -9.03
N ARG A 50 -6.31 -8.13 -8.30
CA ARG A 50 -6.23 -9.58 -8.37
C ARG A 50 -5.96 -10.17 -6.98
N GLU A 51 -6.29 -11.44 -6.79
CA GLU A 51 -5.96 -12.21 -5.58
C GLU A 51 -5.30 -13.56 -5.92
N SER A 52 -4.98 -13.72 -7.20
CA SER A 52 -4.28 -14.88 -7.76
C SER A 52 -3.31 -14.44 -8.84
N ASP A 53 -2.56 -15.37 -9.42
CA ASP A 53 -1.68 -15.10 -10.56
C ASP A 53 -2.50 -14.94 -11.85
N THR A 54 -3.10 -13.77 -12.02
CA THR A 54 -3.97 -13.42 -13.16
C THR A 54 -3.53 -12.10 -13.76
N PHE A 55 -3.46 -12.04 -15.08
CA PHE A 55 -3.18 -10.81 -15.82
C PHE A 55 -4.41 -9.91 -15.92
N TYR A 56 -4.21 -8.62 -15.66
CA TYR A 56 -5.18 -7.56 -15.95
C TYR A 56 -4.48 -6.39 -16.63
N SER A 57 -5.12 -5.83 -17.66
CA SER A 57 -4.60 -4.66 -18.39
C SER A 57 -4.54 -3.42 -17.47
N LEU A 58 -3.69 -2.46 -17.83
CA LEU A 58 -3.58 -1.18 -17.10
C LEU A 58 -4.93 -0.44 -17.07
N GLU A 59 -5.68 -0.50 -18.17
CA GLU A 59 -7.01 0.07 -18.24
C GLU A 59 -8.00 -0.60 -17.28
N TYR A 60 -7.99 -1.93 -17.20
CA TYR A 60 -8.85 -2.66 -16.26
C TYR A 60 -8.59 -2.23 -14.81
N ARG A 61 -7.31 -2.06 -14.43
CA ARG A 61 -6.89 -1.68 -13.07
C ARG A 61 -7.53 -0.35 -12.65
N SER A 62 -7.35 0.69 -13.47
CA SER A 62 -7.93 2.02 -13.21
C SER A 62 -9.48 2.01 -13.30
N ASN A 63 -10.06 1.34 -14.30
CA ASN A 63 -11.52 1.28 -14.46
C ASN A 63 -12.20 0.55 -13.29
N LYS A 64 -11.61 -0.54 -12.80
CA LYS A 64 -12.14 -1.26 -11.63
C LYS A 64 -12.12 -0.38 -10.38
N ALA A 65 -11.03 0.35 -10.13
CA ALA A 65 -10.93 1.29 -9.03
C ALA A 65 -11.99 2.40 -9.13
N ASN A 66 -12.12 3.01 -10.30
CA ASN A 66 -13.08 4.07 -10.59
C ASN A 66 -14.53 3.60 -10.40
N LYS A 67 -14.88 2.42 -10.93
CA LYS A 67 -16.21 1.82 -10.81
C LYS A 67 -16.60 1.55 -9.35
N ASN A 68 -15.63 1.20 -8.52
CA ASN A 68 -15.87 0.91 -7.10
C ASN A 68 -15.86 2.17 -6.22
N SER A 69 -15.61 3.36 -6.76
CA SER A 69 -15.54 4.62 -6.01
C SER A 69 -14.64 4.48 -4.78
N CYS A 70 -13.39 4.03 -5.00
CA CYS A 70 -12.40 3.92 -3.94
C CYS A 70 -11.87 5.31 -3.58
N ASP A 71 -11.48 5.48 -2.31
CA ASP A 71 -10.96 6.76 -1.81
C ASP A 71 -9.51 6.98 -2.25
N TYR A 72 -8.71 5.90 -2.29
CA TYR A 72 -7.30 5.90 -2.66
C TYR A 72 -6.94 4.69 -3.51
N PHE A 73 -5.99 4.89 -4.42
CA PHE A 73 -5.40 3.83 -5.26
C PHE A 73 -3.92 3.66 -4.92
N ILE A 74 -3.54 2.47 -4.48
CA ILE A 74 -2.17 2.11 -4.09
C ILE A 74 -1.70 0.95 -4.95
N SER A 75 -0.75 1.21 -5.86
CA SER A 75 -0.13 0.18 -6.67
C SER A 75 1.17 -0.29 -6.02
N ILE A 76 1.37 -1.59 -5.93
CA ILE A 76 2.52 -2.22 -5.26
C ILE A 76 3.36 -2.92 -6.32
N HIS A 77 4.64 -2.55 -6.38
CA HIS A 77 5.64 -2.99 -7.35
C HIS A 77 7.00 -3.24 -6.72
N MET A 78 7.86 -3.93 -7.46
CA MET A 78 9.28 -4.04 -7.22
C MET A 78 10.03 -3.42 -8.39
N ASN A 79 11.01 -2.57 -8.09
CA ASN A 79 11.83 -1.91 -9.09
C ASN A 79 12.83 -2.87 -9.76
N SER A 80 13.38 -2.44 -10.87
CA SER A 80 14.43 -3.17 -11.58
C SER A 80 15.45 -2.22 -12.19
N SER A 81 16.70 -2.69 -12.31
CA SER A 81 17.80 -1.97 -12.95
C SER A 81 18.76 -2.95 -13.62
N THR A 82 19.44 -2.49 -14.67
CA THR A 82 20.59 -3.18 -15.24
C THR A 82 21.78 -3.19 -14.27
N ASN A 83 21.90 -2.16 -13.42
CA ASN A 83 22.84 -2.16 -12.30
C ASN A 83 22.32 -3.09 -11.18
N LYS A 84 22.95 -4.25 -11.02
CA LYS A 84 22.58 -5.26 -10.02
C LYS A 84 22.87 -4.86 -8.57
N THR A 85 23.58 -3.76 -8.34
CA THR A 85 23.79 -3.19 -6.99
C THR A 85 22.76 -2.12 -6.62
N ALA A 86 21.83 -1.77 -7.52
CA ALA A 86 20.80 -0.80 -7.26
C ALA A 86 19.90 -1.26 -6.10
N LYS A 87 19.63 -0.34 -5.17
CA LYS A 87 18.76 -0.54 -4.00
C LYS A 87 17.96 0.72 -3.71
N GLY A 88 16.87 0.56 -2.97
CA GLY A 88 16.14 1.66 -2.38
C GLY A 88 14.68 1.73 -2.75
N THR A 89 13.91 2.26 -1.81
CA THR A 89 12.47 2.47 -1.97
C THR A 89 12.20 3.80 -2.66
N GLU A 90 11.30 3.81 -3.61
CA GLU A 90 10.75 5.04 -4.20
C GLU A 90 9.24 4.94 -4.33
N THR A 91 8.58 6.07 -4.40
CA THR A 91 7.15 6.16 -4.68
C THR A 91 6.92 7.11 -5.86
N TRP A 92 5.86 6.85 -6.61
CA TRP A 92 5.51 7.67 -7.77
C TRP A 92 4.11 8.23 -7.61
N VAL A 93 3.95 9.50 -7.94
CA VAL A 93 2.67 10.21 -8.03
C VAL A 93 2.51 10.85 -9.40
N TYR A 94 1.29 11.28 -9.74
CA TYR A 94 1.05 11.98 -10.99
C TYR A 94 1.81 13.31 -11.06
N ASP A 95 1.69 14.11 -10.00
CA ASP A 95 2.45 15.34 -9.77
C ASP A 95 2.50 15.70 -8.27
N SER A 96 3.29 16.70 -7.91
CA SER A 96 3.49 17.15 -6.52
C SER A 96 2.26 17.80 -5.89
N ASN A 97 1.27 18.20 -6.68
CA ASN A 97 0.01 18.76 -6.17
C ASN A 97 -1.01 17.67 -5.80
N SER A 98 -0.66 16.40 -6.03
CA SER A 98 -1.53 15.29 -5.68
C SER A 98 -1.82 15.25 -4.19
N LYS A 99 -3.10 15.15 -3.80
CA LYS A 99 -3.52 15.01 -2.39
C LYS A 99 -2.85 13.83 -1.67
N ILE A 100 -2.34 12.85 -2.41
CA ILE A 100 -1.65 11.67 -1.86
C ILE A 100 -0.13 11.88 -1.70
N TYR A 101 0.42 13.05 -2.06
CA TYR A 101 1.86 13.29 -2.05
C TYR A 101 2.49 13.05 -0.67
N ASN A 102 1.85 13.53 0.40
CA ASN A 102 2.34 13.32 1.76
C ASN A 102 2.33 11.83 2.16
N LEU A 103 1.34 11.07 1.72
CA LEU A 103 1.32 9.61 1.92
C LEU A 103 2.47 8.94 1.17
N ALA A 104 2.74 9.35 -0.07
CA ALA A 104 3.86 8.85 -0.85
C ALA A 104 5.21 9.11 -0.15
N GLN A 105 5.42 10.31 0.41
CA GLN A 105 6.61 10.63 1.20
C GLN A 105 6.74 9.75 2.45
N ASN A 106 5.65 9.57 3.19
CA ASN A 106 5.64 8.73 4.39
C ASN A 106 5.94 7.26 4.04
N LEU A 107 5.36 6.73 2.96
CA LEU A 107 5.63 5.36 2.50
C LEU A 107 7.10 5.18 2.10
N SER A 108 7.64 6.07 1.28
CA SER A 108 9.05 6.02 0.86
C SER A 108 9.99 6.08 2.08
N SER A 109 9.72 6.97 3.03
CA SER A 109 10.53 7.13 4.24
C SER A 109 10.43 5.93 5.19
N ASN A 110 9.21 5.49 5.50
CA ASN A 110 8.99 4.40 6.45
C ASN A 110 9.51 3.05 5.92
N LEU A 111 9.30 2.77 4.63
CA LEU A 111 9.87 1.57 4.00
C LEU A 111 11.40 1.62 4.01
N SER A 112 11.98 2.73 3.58
CA SER A 112 13.44 2.91 3.61
C SER A 112 14.03 2.66 5.00
N THR A 113 13.44 3.27 6.03
CA THR A 113 13.90 3.13 7.43
C THR A 113 13.75 1.70 7.92
N ASN A 114 12.58 1.11 7.74
CA ASN A 114 12.29 -0.24 8.25
C ASN A 114 13.06 -1.33 7.51
N LEU A 115 13.22 -1.21 6.20
CA LEU A 115 13.96 -2.19 5.40
C LEU A 115 15.47 -1.94 5.40
N LYS A 116 15.94 -0.82 5.96
CA LYS A 116 17.33 -0.37 5.96
C LYS A 116 17.90 -0.27 4.53
N THR A 117 17.11 0.31 3.62
CA THR A 117 17.46 0.53 2.22
C THR A 117 17.44 2.04 1.92
N PRO A 118 18.15 2.54 0.90
CA PRO A 118 18.13 3.96 0.55
C PRO A 118 16.72 4.51 0.29
N ASN A 119 16.43 5.72 0.79
CA ASN A 119 15.23 6.45 0.43
C ASN A 119 15.46 7.21 -0.88
N ARG A 120 14.87 6.73 -1.97
CA ARG A 120 14.95 7.36 -3.30
C ARG A 120 13.88 8.42 -3.52
N ARG A 121 13.08 8.68 -2.48
CA ARG A 121 12.06 9.74 -2.39
C ARG A 121 10.86 9.53 -3.32
N VAL A 122 9.99 10.55 -3.31
CA VAL A 122 8.85 10.64 -4.22
C VAL A 122 9.32 11.13 -5.60
N LYS A 123 8.77 10.53 -6.62
CA LYS A 123 8.98 10.89 -8.03
C LYS A 123 7.65 11.22 -8.70
N GLU A 124 7.71 11.97 -9.77
CA GLU A 124 6.53 12.38 -10.53
C GLU A 124 6.53 11.76 -11.92
N SER A 125 5.37 11.30 -12.37
CA SER A 125 5.24 10.85 -13.75
C SER A 125 3.80 10.94 -14.24
N LYS A 126 3.61 11.69 -15.33
CA LYS A 126 2.35 11.76 -16.08
C LYS A 126 2.19 10.63 -17.11
N LYS A 127 3.18 9.71 -17.18
CA LYS A 127 3.21 8.61 -18.15
C LYS A 127 2.60 7.31 -17.62
N PHE A 128 2.57 7.12 -16.31
CA PHE A 128 1.97 5.91 -15.73
C PHE A 128 0.45 5.90 -15.91
N SER A 129 -0.04 4.91 -16.65
CA SER A 129 -1.45 4.79 -16.98
C SER A 129 -2.35 4.77 -15.75
N VAL A 130 -1.97 4.03 -14.71
CA VAL A 130 -2.76 3.92 -13.48
C VAL A 130 -2.79 5.21 -12.68
N LEU A 131 -1.75 6.05 -12.75
CA LEU A 131 -1.76 7.38 -12.11
C LEU A 131 -2.59 8.39 -12.88
N LYS A 132 -2.61 8.27 -14.23
CA LYS A 132 -3.33 9.18 -15.11
C LYS A 132 -4.83 8.92 -15.17
N ASN A 133 -5.23 7.65 -15.14
CA ASN A 133 -6.59 7.23 -15.48
C ASN A 133 -7.47 6.91 -14.25
N THR A 134 -6.92 6.94 -13.04
CA THR A 134 -7.67 6.86 -11.79
C THR A 134 -8.30 8.21 -11.44
N LYS A 135 -9.53 8.20 -10.94
CA LYS A 135 -10.28 9.40 -10.53
C LYS A 135 -10.00 9.82 -9.10
N MET A 136 -9.51 8.90 -8.28
CA MET A 136 -9.09 9.14 -6.91
C MET A 136 -7.57 9.41 -6.83
N PRO A 137 -7.06 9.98 -5.72
CA PRO A 137 -5.63 10.09 -5.50
C PRO A 137 -4.93 8.73 -5.61
N ALA A 138 -3.87 8.67 -6.41
CA ALA A 138 -3.17 7.43 -6.77
C ALA A 138 -1.66 7.55 -6.59
N LEU A 139 -1.02 6.48 -6.12
CA LEU A 139 0.43 6.34 -6.06
C LEU A 139 0.88 4.92 -6.43
N ILE A 140 2.15 4.82 -6.83
CA ILE A 140 2.85 3.54 -7.00
C ILE A 140 3.95 3.46 -5.95
N ILE A 141 4.12 2.30 -5.34
CA ILE A 141 5.21 1.97 -4.43
C ILE A 141 6.17 1.05 -5.19
N GLU A 142 7.42 1.45 -5.32
CA GLU A 142 8.54 0.60 -5.72
C GLU A 142 9.32 0.25 -4.45
N ILE A 143 9.10 -0.95 -3.93
CA ILE A 143 9.57 -1.36 -2.59
C ILE A 143 11.08 -1.37 -2.53
N ASP A 144 11.72 -2.06 -3.48
CA ASP A 144 13.16 -2.14 -3.69
C ASP A 144 13.44 -2.82 -5.05
N PHE A 145 14.69 -3.03 -5.41
CA PHE A 145 15.09 -3.56 -6.72
C PHE A 145 15.19 -5.09 -6.69
N ILE A 146 14.19 -5.79 -7.25
CA ILE A 146 14.20 -7.26 -7.33
C ILE A 146 15.37 -7.79 -8.18
N SER A 147 15.90 -6.97 -9.10
CA SER A 147 17.07 -7.28 -9.90
C SER A 147 18.37 -7.36 -9.10
N ASN A 148 18.40 -6.86 -7.86
CA ASN A 148 19.52 -6.98 -6.95
C ASN A 148 19.45 -8.36 -6.24
N PRO A 149 20.50 -9.21 -6.31
CA PRO A 149 20.45 -10.56 -5.74
C PRO A 149 20.16 -10.61 -4.24
N GLU A 150 20.69 -9.65 -3.46
CA GLU A 150 20.42 -9.60 -2.01
C GLU A 150 18.95 -9.28 -1.71
N ILE A 151 18.33 -8.39 -2.51
CA ILE A 151 16.92 -8.05 -2.38
C ILE A 151 16.05 -9.21 -2.85
N GLU A 152 16.42 -9.88 -3.95
CA GLU A 152 15.74 -11.08 -4.42
C GLU A 152 15.69 -12.16 -3.33
N ASP A 153 16.83 -12.45 -2.68
CA ASP A 153 16.91 -13.40 -1.58
C ASP A 153 16.02 -13.00 -0.38
N LEU A 154 15.88 -11.69 -0.11
CA LEU A 154 14.96 -11.20 0.91
C LEU A 154 13.50 -11.44 0.51
N CYS A 155 13.13 -11.27 -0.77
CA CYS A 155 11.77 -11.49 -1.27
C CYS A 155 11.29 -12.94 -1.12
N LEU A 156 12.20 -13.90 -0.92
CA LEU A 156 11.87 -15.30 -0.63
C LEU A 156 11.61 -15.57 0.86
N LYS A 157 11.89 -14.59 1.75
CA LYS A 157 11.79 -14.77 3.20
C LYS A 157 10.47 -14.20 3.72
N GLU A 158 9.68 -15.04 4.37
CA GLU A 158 8.37 -14.65 4.92
C GLU A 158 8.46 -13.47 5.89
N ASN A 159 9.48 -13.42 6.75
CA ASN A 159 9.66 -12.33 7.70
C ASN A 159 9.91 -10.97 7.01
N TYR A 160 10.57 -10.96 5.84
CA TYR A 160 10.75 -9.76 5.04
C TYR A 160 9.42 -9.31 4.43
N LEU A 161 8.67 -10.23 3.82
CA LEU A 161 7.36 -9.94 3.23
C LEU A 161 6.39 -9.37 4.29
N GLN A 162 6.36 -9.99 5.48
CA GLN A 162 5.57 -9.51 6.62
C GLN A 162 5.98 -8.11 7.07
N LYS A 163 7.27 -7.84 7.11
CA LYS A 163 7.81 -6.53 7.50
C LYS A 163 7.43 -5.44 6.50
N VAL A 164 7.56 -5.72 5.19
CA VAL A 164 7.12 -4.82 4.12
C VAL A 164 5.62 -4.54 4.27
N ALA A 165 4.81 -5.59 4.34
CA ALA A 165 3.36 -5.47 4.44
C ALA A 165 2.91 -4.71 5.70
N GLN A 166 3.56 -4.95 6.85
CA GLN A 166 3.29 -4.22 8.07
C GLN A 166 3.61 -2.74 7.93
N THR A 167 4.74 -2.42 7.31
CA THR A 167 5.15 -1.02 7.09
C THR A 167 4.16 -0.30 6.19
N ILE A 168 3.75 -0.91 5.07
CA ILE A 168 2.75 -0.33 4.17
C ILE A 168 1.43 -0.12 4.93
N ALA A 169 0.88 -1.18 5.52
CA ALA A 169 -0.43 -1.11 6.18
C ALA A 169 -0.46 -0.08 7.32
N SER A 170 0.56 -0.06 8.18
CA SER A 170 0.62 0.93 9.28
C SER A 170 0.75 2.37 8.76
N THR A 171 1.48 2.58 7.65
CA THR A 171 1.61 3.93 7.06
C THR A 171 0.29 4.40 6.48
N LEU A 172 -0.48 3.52 5.80
CA LEU A 172 -1.80 3.83 5.27
C LEU A 172 -2.78 4.17 6.40
N LEU A 173 -2.80 3.40 7.47
CA LEU A 173 -3.68 3.63 8.63
C LEU A 173 -3.36 4.94 9.35
N ASN A 174 -2.08 5.22 9.60
CA ASN A 174 -1.64 6.45 10.25
C ASN A 174 -1.92 7.71 9.40
N PHE A 175 -1.99 7.55 8.08
CA PHE A 175 -2.33 8.65 7.19
C PHE A 175 -3.80 9.04 7.35
N ILE A 176 -4.71 8.08 7.43
CA ILE A 176 -6.13 8.34 7.68
C ILE A 176 -6.34 9.04 9.02
N ASP A 177 -5.68 8.59 10.07
CA ASP A 177 -5.78 9.19 11.39
C ASP A 177 -5.41 10.67 11.37
N LYS A 178 -4.39 11.05 10.60
CA LYS A 178 -3.98 12.45 10.44
C LYS A 178 -4.96 13.25 9.59
N GLU A 179 -5.53 12.68 8.53
CA GLU A 179 -6.55 13.35 7.73
C GLU A 179 -7.82 13.66 8.54
N VAL A 180 -8.25 12.72 9.37
CA VAL A 180 -9.40 12.93 10.29
C VAL A 180 -9.11 14.06 11.27
N VAL A 181 -7.88 14.15 11.80
CA VAL A 181 -7.50 15.24 12.74
C VAL A 181 -7.31 16.58 12.03
N SER A 182 -6.87 16.60 10.77
CA SER A 182 -6.64 17.84 10.02
C SER A 182 -7.89 18.42 9.34
N ASN A 183 -8.99 17.66 9.29
CA ASN A 183 -10.25 18.16 8.73
C ASN A 183 -11.01 18.95 9.79
N PRO A 184 -11.13 20.29 9.69
CA PRO A 184 -11.79 21.12 10.71
C PRO A 184 -13.30 20.84 10.89
N SER A 185 -13.90 20.07 9.99
CA SER A 185 -15.29 19.61 10.10
C SER A 185 -15.43 18.26 10.83
N LEU A 186 -14.32 17.60 11.18
CA LEU A 186 -14.31 16.30 11.87
C LEU A 186 -13.68 16.45 13.25
N HIS A 187 -14.47 16.15 14.28
CA HIS A 187 -14.02 16.10 15.67
C HIS A 187 -13.79 14.65 16.09
N LYS A 188 -12.55 14.31 16.49
CA LYS A 188 -12.21 13.00 17.03
C LYS A 188 -12.63 12.93 18.50
N VAL A 189 -13.49 11.97 18.81
CA VAL A 189 -13.85 11.64 20.20
C VAL A 189 -13.17 10.32 20.57
N THR A 190 -12.27 10.35 21.57
CA THR A 190 -11.64 9.15 22.11
C THR A 190 -12.49 8.63 23.27
N ILE A 191 -13.04 7.43 23.11
CA ILE A 191 -13.98 6.82 24.09
C ILE A 191 -13.30 5.79 25.01
N GLY A 192 -12.00 5.57 24.88
CA GLY A 192 -11.24 4.70 25.78
C GLY A 192 -9.80 4.47 25.35
N ALA A 193 -8.96 4.11 26.33
CA ALA A 193 -7.59 3.63 26.11
C ALA A 193 -7.40 2.29 26.83
N PHE A 194 -6.85 1.30 26.17
CA PHE A 194 -6.77 -0.09 26.68
C PHE A 194 -5.37 -0.65 26.52
N LYS A 195 -4.84 -1.27 27.55
CA LYS A 195 -3.61 -2.08 27.49
C LYS A 195 -3.82 -3.38 26.69
N ASN A 196 -5.05 -3.92 26.72
CA ASN A 196 -5.42 -5.14 26.02
C ASN A 196 -6.17 -4.80 24.73
N LYS A 197 -5.62 -5.22 23.59
CA LYS A 197 -6.18 -5.00 22.26
C LYS A 197 -7.61 -5.52 22.11
N ASN A 198 -7.92 -6.67 22.71
CA ASN A 198 -9.25 -7.28 22.59
C ASN A 198 -10.33 -6.42 23.26
N ASN A 199 -10.01 -5.71 24.35
CA ASN A 199 -10.93 -4.79 25.00
C ASN A 199 -11.21 -3.56 24.11
N ALA A 200 -10.17 -3.05 23.40
CA ALA A 200 -10.36 -1.98 22.43
C ALA A 200 -11.26 -2.43 21.25
N ILE A 201 -11.06 -3.64 20.75
CA ILE A 201 -11.89 -4.22 19.68
C ILE A 201 -13.34 -4.39 20.15
N LYS A 202 -13.57 -4.86 21.39
CA LYS A 202 -14.90 -5.02 21.96
C LYS A 202 -15.64 -3.68 22.02
N LEU A 203 -15.00 -2.64 22.56
CA LEU A 203 -15.61 -1.30 22.65
C LEU A 203 -15.88 -0.71 21.25
N LYS A 204 -14.95 -0.90 20.29
CA LYS A 204 -15.17 -0.49 18.90
C LYS A 204 -16.43 -1.12 18.31
N ASN A 205 -16.58 -2.44 18.45
CA ASN A 205 -17.74 -3.16 17.90
C ASN A 205 -19.05 -2.74 18.59
N GLU A 206 -19.01 -2.47 19.88
CA GLU A 206 -20.15 -1.93 20.62
C GLU A 206 -20.53 -0.55 20.13
N ALA A 207 -19.57 0.35 19.90
CA ALA A 207 -19.81 1.66 19.33
C ALA A 207 -20.44 1.59 17.94
N ILE A 208 -19.91 0.70 17.07
CA ILE A 208 -20.47 0.48 15.73
C ILE A 208 -21.93 0.00 15.82
N SER A 209 -22.25 -0.92 16.73
CA SER A 209 -23.61 -1.43 16.92
C SER A 209 -24.60 -0.36 17.41
N LYS A 210 -24.08 0.68 18.08
CA LYS A 210 -24.84 1.86 18.53
C LYS A 210 -24.91 2.98 17.48
N GLY A 211 -24.45 2.73 16.25
CA GLY A 211 -24.57 3.66 15.12
C GLY A 211 -23.35 4.56 14.84
N PHE A 212 -22.27 4.43 15.59
CA PHE A 212 -21.01 5.13 15.33
C PHE A 212 -20.21 4.41 14.23
N LYS A 213 -20.58 4.63 12.97
CA LYS A 213 -20.09 3.85 11.81
C LYS A 213 -18.58 4.00 11.55
N ASP A 214 -18.00 5.15 11.92
CA ASP A 214 -16.60 5.51 11.62
C ASP A 214 -15.66 5.30 12.80
N THR A 215 -15.98 4.33 13.66
CA THR A 215 -15.17 3.98 14.85
C THR A 215 -13.95 3.17 14.47
N TYR A 216 -12.75 3.59 14.92
CA TYR A 216 -11.48 2.88 14.68
C TYR A 216 -10.62 2.81 15.94
N ILE A 217 -9.57 1.97 15.92
CA ILE A 217 -8.56 1.87 16.98
C ILE A 217 -7.29 2.53 16.47
N SER A 218 -6.80 3.56 17.18
CA SER A 218 -5.47 4.15 16.99
C SER A 218 -4.49 3.60 18.03
N TYR A 219 -3.22 3.45 17.67
CA TYR A 219 -2.14 2.96 18.49
C TYR A 219 -1.18 4.08 18.85
#